data_7ab03258918f5352d9c91573dccda9a9
#
_entry.id   7ab03258918f5352d9c91573dccda9a9
#
_cell.length_a   1.000
_cell.length_b   1.000
_cell.length_c   1.000
_cell.angle_alpha   90.00
_cell.angle_beta   90.00
_cell.angle_gamma   90.00
#
_symmetry.space_group_name_H-M   'P 1'
#
loop_
_entity.id
_entity.type
_entity.pdbx_description
1 polymer ?
#
loop_
_entity_poly.entity_id
_entity_poly.type
_entity_poly.pdbx_seq_one_letter_code
_entity_poly.pdbx_strand_id
1 'polypeptide(L)'
;MASPVPVPVPGRGRDSGPVFSGVAPEVMEDTLMHLAAENERHLSALPEQAGLFKHTRIVEFIFLLSEKWRLDQPTRYQAVELLERQIHALSSCGFCRFLIKQVEQVCDGRGSTTSRGQGQRSSWSSVRDHITNTFVLRLVSCVQLASKLSLHYSRVTSDTALTFLQSLKYSYTKQELLESELAVLNTLHFHINVSTPLAYVELLLEVLGYNGCLLPAKPLHQLCVQLLDFCYLTRETIYDTLLKTAIDNSTPSKLQIAKFLTVKEDFMLLAVGVISTGVFILSPGHWEQVVEHLNCITGITPQSILEFSYAVVRRIVGSTTPEQHRGTKSPEDRIPPQK
;
A
#
# COMPACT_ATOMS: atom_id res chain seq x y z
N MET A 1 -46.32 12.62 -46.61
CA MET A 1 -44.88 12.85 -46.47
C MET A 1 -44.63 13.03 -44.98
N ALA A 2 -44.15 12.00 -44.31
CA ALA A 2 -43.83 12.03 -42.89
C ALA A 2 -42.35 12.44 -42.75
N SER A 3 -42.07 13.43 -41.91
CA SER A 3 -40.71 13.91 -41.60
C SER A 3 -39.96 12.84 -40.79
N PRO A 4 -38.64 12.63 -41.03
CA PRO A 4 -37.87 11.66 -40.30
C PRO A 4 -37.59 12.11 -38.87
N VAL A 5 -37.81 11.19 -37.92
CA VAL A 5 -37.50 11.35 -36.51
C VAL A 5 -35.96 11.41 -36.37
N PRO A 6 -35.37 12.36 -35.62
CA PRO A 6 -33.93 12.43 -35.42
C PRO A 6 -33.46 11.28 -34.55
N VAL A 7 -32.50 10.53 -35.07
CA VAL A 7 -31.75 9.47 -34.33
C VAL A 7 -30.90 10.16 -33.26
N PRO A 8 -30.94 9.72 -31.99
CA PRO A 8 -30.06 10.28 -30.96
C PRO A 8 -28.61 9.95 -31.29
N VAL A 9 -27.78 10.98 -31.41
CA VAL A 9 -26.32 10.85 -31.49
C VAL A 9 -25.81 10.26 -30.17
N PRO A 10 -25.00 9.21 -30.17
CA PRO A 10 -24.40 8.69 -28.95
C PRO A 10 -23.54 9.79 -28.32
N GLY A 11 -23.97 10.25 -27.14
CA GLY A 11 -23.27 11.26 -26.36
C GLY A 11 -21.85 10.84 -26.07
N ARG A 12 -20.94 11.77 -26.24
CA ARG A 12 -19.54 11.75 -25.81
C ARG A 12 -19.44 11.10 -24.43
N GLY A 13 -18.44 10.23 -24.27
CA GLY A 13 -18.20 9.45 -23.08
C GLY A 13 -18.44 10.25 -21.81
N ARG A 14 -19.35 9.78 -20.99
CA ARG A 14 -19.55 10.27 -19.64
C ARG A 14 -18.24 10.06 -18.91
N ASP A 15 -17.69 11.16 -18.44
CA ASP A 15 -16.61 11.22 -17.50
C ASP A 15 -17.06 10.37 -16.27
N SER A 16 -16.68 9.10 -16.21
CA SER A 16 -17.12 8.14 -15.21
C SER A 16 -16.33 8.32 -13.90
N GLY A 17 -16.34 9.54 -13.38
CA GLY A 17 -15.90 9.78 -12.02
C GLY A 17 -16.94 9.27 -11.02
N PRO A 18 -16.53 8.89 -9.79
CA PRO A 18 -17.45 8.41 -8.77
C PRO A 18 -18.54 9.45 -8.50
N VAL A 19 -19.78 8.99 -8.56
CA VAL A 19 -20.96 9.75 -8.17
C VAL A 19 -21.44 9.12 -6.88
N PHE A 20 -21.10 9.70 -5.74
CA PHE A 20 -21.57 9.20 -4.45
C PHE A 20 -23.10 9.16 -4.42
N SER A 21 -23.66 8.13 -3.75
CA SER A 21 -25.08 7.81 -3.72
C SER A 21 -25.70 7.22 -5.00
N GLY A 22 -24.88 6.65 -5.89
CA GLY A 22 -25.37 5.97 -7.10
C GLY A 22 -25.72 4.49 -6.92
N VAL A 23 -25.37 3.88 -5.80
CA VAL A 23 -25.58 2.44 -5.50
C VAL A 23 -26.84 2.26 -4.63
N ALA A 24 -27.59 1.17 -4.85
CA ALA A 24 -28.77 0.85 -4.03
C ALA A 24 -28.35 0.57 -2.57
N PRO A 25 -29.13 1.06 -1.57
CA PRO A 25 -28.79 0.93 -0.15
C PRO A 25 -28.53 -0.50 0.31
N GLU A 26 -29.33 -1.45 -0.17
CA GLU A 26 -29.24 -2.86 0.18
C GLU A 26 -27.89 -3.45 -0.29
N VAL A 27 -27.42 -3.04 -1.48
CA VAL A 27 -26.13 -3.49 -2.03
C VAL A 27 -24.97 -2.89 -1.25
N MET A 28 -25.11 -1.61 -0.81
CA MET A 28 -24.09 -0.97 0.04
C MET A 28 -23.98 -1.65 1.40
N GLU A 29 -25.10 -1.97 2.04
CA GLU A 29 -25.15 -2.67 3.32
C GLU A 29 -24.52 -4.05 3.24
N ASP A 30 -24.93 -4.87 2.28
CA ASP A 30 -24.38 -6.20 2.05
C ASP A 30 -22.87 -6.15 1.77
N THR A 31 -22.43 -5.18 0.97
CA THR A 31 -21.02 -5.01 0.64
C THR A 31 -20.22 -4.55 1.88
N LEU A 32 -20.77 -3.64 2.69
CA LEU A 32 -20.12 -3.19 3.93
C LEU A 32 -19.95 -4.34 4.92
N MET A 33 -21.00 -5.14 5.11
CA MET A 33 -20.95 -6.32 5.96
C MET A 33 -19.91 -7.32 5.46
N HIS A 34 -19.83 -7.53 4.15
CA HIS A 34 -18.84 -8.42 3.54
C HIS A 34 -17.41 -7.92 3.78
N LEU A 35 -17.14 -6.64 3.50
CA LEU A 35 -15.81 -6.05 3.72
C LEU A 35 -15.43 -6.04 5.20
N ALA A 36 -16.35 -5.75 6.11
CA ALA A 36 -16.10 -5.81 7.54
C ALA A 36 -15.73 -7.23 7.99
N ALA A 37 -16.47 -8.24 7.56
CA ALA A 37 -16.19 -9.64 7.85
C ALA A 37 -14.87 -10.12 7.21
N GLU A 38 -14.54 -9.63 6.02
CA GLU A 38 -13.24 -9.93 5.36
C GLU A 38 -12.09 -9.32 6.14
N ASN A 39 -12.20 -8.07 6.58
CA ASN A 39 -11.19 -7.39 7.40
C ASN A 39 -10.99 -8.11 8.75
N GLU A 40 -12.06 -8.50 9.43
CA GLU A 40 -11.98 -9.26 10.68
C GLU A 40 -11.30 -10.61 10.52
N ARG A 41 -11.64 -11.34 9.46
CA ARG A 41 -10.97 -12.61 9.12
C ARG A 41 -9.49 -12.40 8.80
N HIS A 42 -9.16 -11.32 8.09
CA HIS A 42 -7.77 -10.95 7.82
C HIS A 42 -7.01 -10.68 9.11
N LEU A 43 -7.56 -9.85 10.00
CA LEU A 43 -6.92 -9.50 11.28
C LEU A 43 -6.76 -10.69 12.23
N SER A 44 -7.75 -11.59 12.27
CA SER A 44 -7.69 -12.80 13.12
C SER A 44 -6.69 -13.84 12.64
N ALA A 45 -6.35 -13.85 11.35
CA ALA A 45 -5.43 -14.80 10.73
C ALA A 45 -4.02 -14.22 10.50
N LEU A 46 -3.69 -13.03 11.05
CA LEU A 46 -2.42 -12.37 10.82
C LEU A 46 -1.25 -13.20 11.37
N PRO A 47 -0.25 -13.49 10.55
CA PRO A 47 1.00 -14.07 11.01
C PRO A 47 1.84 -13.02 11.76
N GLU A 48 2.74 -13.44 12.65
CA GLU A 48 3.62 -12.54 13.43
C GLU A 48 4.45 -11.56 12.56
N GLN A 49 4.62 -11.88 11.30
CA GLN A 49 5.46 -11.15 10.35
C GLN A 49 4.65 -10.41 9.28
N ALA A 50 3.34 -10.20 9.51
CA ALA A 50 2.49 -9.48 8.56
C ALA A 50 3.02 -8.04 8.31
N GLY A 51 2.84 -7.55 7.09
CA GLY A 51 3.26 -6.20 6.67
C GLY A 51 4.75 -6.05 6.36
N LEU A 52 5.56 -7.11 6.50
CA LEU A 52 7.00 -7.03 6.28
C LEU A 52 7.37 -6.68 4.83
N PHE A 53 6.60 -7.17 3.86
CA PHE A 53 6.81 -6.90 2.44
C PHE A 53 6.06 -5.66 1.93
N LYS A 54 5.29 -5.00 2.79
CA LYS A 54 4.78 -3.64 2.57
C LYS A 54 5.83 -2.56 2.91
N HIS A 55 7.11 -2.95 2.93
CA HIS A 55 8.22 -2.03 3.08
C HIS A 55 8.24 -1.00 1.95
N THR A 56 8.52 0.26 2.27
CA THR A 56 8.47 1.41 1.35
C THR A 56 9.13 1.14 0.00
N ARG A 57 10.35 0.58 -0.02
CA ARG A 57 11.08 0.32 -1.28
C ARG A 57 10.41 -0.73 -2.18
N ILE A 58 9.77 -1.73 -1.58
CA ILE A 58 9.05 -2.78 -2.32
C ILE A 58 7.77 -2.20 -2.90
N VAL A 59 7.03 -1.47 -2.10
CA VAL A 59 5.80 -0.77 -2.52
C VAL A 59 6.12 0.22 -3.63
N GLU A 60 7.15 1.07 -3.45
CA GLU A 60 7.63 2.02 -4.46
C GLU A 60 7.96 1.32 -5.78
N PHE A 61 8.67 0.20 -5.73
CA PHE A 61 8.99 -0.57 -6.93
C PHE A 61 7.74 -1.09 -7.64
N ILE A 62 6.75 -1.64 -6.90
CA ILE A 62 5.48 -2.09 -7.47
C ILE A 62 4.71 -0.91 -8.10
N PHE A 63 4.68 0.24 -7.43
CA PHE A 63 3.99 1.44 -7.93
C PHE A 63 4.63 1.97 -9.20
N LEU A 64 5.96 2.11 -9.23
CA LEU A 64 6.72 2.52 -10.43
C LEU A 64 6.53 1.53 -11.60
N LEU A 65 6.51 0.23 -11.30
CA LEU A 65 6.26 -0.80 -12.31
C LEU A 65 4.83 -0.71 -12.86
N SER A 66 3.86 -0.49 -11.98
CA SER A 66 2.45 -0.30 -12.34
C SER A 66 2.26 0.95 -13.22
N GLU A 67 2.93 2.04 -12.88
CA GLU A 67 2.95 3.26 -13.69
C GLU A 67 3.59 3.02 -15.06
N LYS A 68 4.75 2.39 -15.11
CA LYS A 68 5.44 2.01 -16.37
C LYS A 68 4.54 1.20 -17.29
N TRP A 69 3.73 0.30 -16.74
CA TRP A 69 2.80 -0.53 -17.49
C TRP A 69 1.40 0.09 -17.62
N ARG A 70 1.20 1.31 -17.13
CA ARG A 70 -0.06 2.07 -17.18
C ARG A 70 -1.23 1.27 -16.59
N LEU A 71 -0.99 0.63 -15.46
CA LEU A 71 -2.01 -0.05 -14.68
C LEU A 71 -2.76 0.98 -13.82
N ASP A 72 -4.01 0.66 -13.51
CA ASP A 72 -4.84 1.50 -12.63
C ASP A 72 -4.45 1.37 -11.14
N GLN A 73 -5.02 2.21 -10.32
CA GLN A 73 -4.77 2.22 -8.88
C GLN A 73 -5.17 0.91 -8.19
N PRO A 74 -6.38 0.34 -8.44
CA PRO A 74 -6.75 -0.94 -7.84
C PRO A 74 -5.74 -2.05 -8.10
N THR A 75 -5.23 -2.13 -9.33
CA THR A 75 -4.25 -3.15 -9.73
C THR A 75 -2.95 -3.07 -8.93
N ARG A 76 -2.44 -1.88 -8.64
CA ARG A 76 -1.18 -1.76 -7.87
C ARG A 76 -1.33 -2.17 -6.42
N TYR A 77 -2.47 -1.82 -5.76
CA TYR A 77 -2.75 -2.29 -4.41
C TYR A 77 -2.94 -3.80 -4.38
N GLN A 78 -3.67 -4.34 -5.37
CA GLN A 78 -3.83 -5.77 -5.52
C GLN A 78 -2.48 -6.50 -5.65
N ALA A 79 -1.55 -5.95 -6.41
CA ALA A 79 -0.20 -6.53 -6.55
C ALA A 79 0.58 -6.53 -5.24
N VAL A 80 0.48 -5.48 -4.42
CA VAL A 80 1.10 -5.42 -3.09
C VAL A 80 0.51 -6.49 -2.17
N GLU A 81 -0.82 -6.61 -2.12
CA GLU A 81 -1.50 -7.59 -1.26
C GLU A 81 -1.23 -9.03 -1.71
N LEU A 82 -1.18 -9.29 -3.02
CA LEU A 82 -0.81 -10.62 -3.54
C LEU A 82 0.62 -11.01 -3.15
N LEU A 83 1.58 -10.08 -3.25
CA LEU A 83 2.96 -10.34 -2.85
C LEU A 83 3.06 -10.63 -1.36
N GLU A 84 2.45 -9.80 -0.52
CA GLU A 84 2.44 -9.95 0.93
C GLU A 84 1.87 -11.33 1.33
N ARG A 85 0.69 -11.67 0.85
CA ARG A 85 0.02 -12.94 1.13
C ARG A 85 0.80 -14.16 0.63
N GLN A 86 1.38 -14.08 -0.58
CA GLN A 86 2.19 -15.16 -1.14
C GLN A 86 3.39 -15.46 -0.25
N ILE A 87 4.08 -14.42 0.23
CA ILE A 87 5.27 -14.62 1.03
C ILE A 87 4.91 -15.10 2.43
N HIS A 88 3.79 -14.64 3.00
CA HIS A 88 3.32 -15.18 4.28
C HIS A 88 2.97 -16.66 4.21
N ALA A 89 2.28 -17.08 3.17
CA ALA A 89 1.96 -18.49 2.97
C ALA A 89 3.22 -19.37 2.84
N LEU A 90 4.32 -18.79 2.36
CA LEU A 90 5.62 -19.45 2.30
C LEU A 90 6.45 -19.32 3.60
N SER A 91 6.06 -18.48 4.56
CA SER A 91 6.86 -18.19 5.77
C SER A 91 7.03 -19.39 6.71
N SER A 92 6.18 -20.41 6.59
CA SER A 92 6.36 -21.71 7.24
C SER A 92 7.54 -22.51 6.68
N CYS A 93 8.04 -22.18 5.49
CA CYS A 93 9.23 -22.77 4.88
C CYS A 93 10.49 -22.05 5.38
N GLY A 94 11.53 -22.81 5.77
CA GLY A 94 12.82 -22.25 6.23
C GLY A 94 13.48 -21.28 5.25
N PHE A 95 13.15 -21.37 3.96
CA PHE A 95 13.57 -20.49 2.88
C PHE A 95 13.01 -19.05 3.02
N CYS A 96 11.74 -18.90 3.38
CA CYS A 96 11.13 -17.58 3.55
C CYS A 96 11.60 -16.87 4.80
N ARG A 97 11.88 -17.61 5.87
CA ARG A 97 12.52 -17.07 7.07
C ARG A 97 13.91 -16.50 6.77
N PHE A 98 14.62 -17.08 5.80
CA PHE A 98 15.90 -16.58 5.32
C PHE A 98 15.72 -15.33 4.42
N LEU A 99 14.73 -15.32 3.51
CA LEU A 99 14.38 -14.15 2.68
C LEU A 99 14.02 -12.93 3.53
N ILE A 100 13.19 -13.13 4.55
CA ILE A 100 12.78 -12.11 5.50
C ILE A 100 14.00 -11.47 6.16
N LYS A 101 14.93 -12.29 6.68
CA LYS A 101 16.17 -11.79 7.29
C LYS A 101 17.06 -11.03 6.30
N GLN A 102 17.08 -11.42 5.02
CA GLN A 102 17.86 -10.71 4.01
C GLN A 102 17.23 -9.36 3.63
N VAL A 103 15.90 -9.30 3.50
CA VAL A 103 15.16 -8.05 3.26
C VAL A 103 15.36 -7.09 4.44
N GLU A 104 15.22 -7.56 5.68
CA GLU A 104 15.49 -6.77 6.88
C GLU A 104 16.93 -6.22 6.89
N GLN A 105 17.93 -7.03 6.57
CA GLN A 105 19.33 -6.58 6.53
C GLN A 105 19.61 -5.54 5.45
N VAL A 106 18.94 -5.65 4.29
CA VAL A 106 19.06 -4.67 3.19
C VAL A 106 18.35 -3.36 3.56
N CYS A 107 17.21 -3.45 4.24
CA CYS A 107 16.42 -2.29 4.66
C CYS A 107 17.07 -1.53 5.81
N ASP A 108 17.68 -2.22 6.77
CA ASP A 108 18.34 -1.60 7.94
C ASP A 108 19.68 -0.91 7.64
N GLY A 109 20.17 -0.98 6.40
CA GLY A 109 21.42 -0.35 5.99
C GLY A 109 22.67 -0.88 6.72
N ARG A 110 22.54 -1.95 7.52
CA ARG A 110 23.64 -2.58 8.25
C ARG A 110 24.33 -3.61 7.37
N GLY A 111 25.09 -3.12 6.38
CA GLY A 111 26.12 -3.90 5.73
C GLY A 111 27.23 -4.21 6.73
N SER A 112 27.06 -5.28 7.50
CA SER A 112 28.11 -5.80 8.38
C SER A 112 29.29 -6.32 7.53
N THR A 113 30.32 -5.51 7.43
CA THR A 113 31.66 -5.96 7.01
C THR A 113 32.25 -6.82 8.13
N THR A 114 31.95 -8.12 8.11
CA THR A 114 32.75 -9.10 8.85
C THR A 114 33.51 -9.98 7.86
N SER A 115 34.79 -9.64 7.76
CA SER A 115 35.81 -10.42 7.07
C SER A 115 35.99 -11.78 7.76
N ARG A 116 35.64 -12.92 7.12
CA ARG A 116 36.22 -14.23 7.34
C ARG A 116 35.93 -15.20 6.18
N GLY A 117 36.97 -15.73 5.55
CA GLY A 117 36.97 -16.99 4.80
C GLY A 117 36.65 -16.88 3.29
N GLN A 118 37.69 -16.85 2.43
CA GLN A 118 37.56 -16.79 0.96
C GLN A 118 36.89 -18.02 0.31
N GLY A 119 36.81 -19.17 0.94
CA GLY A 119 36.23 -20.40 0.39
C GLY A 119 34.70 -20.54 0.55
N GLN A 120 34.11 -19.87 1.55
CA GLN A 120 32.69 -19.91 1.82
C GLN A 120 31.91 -18.78 1.14
N ARG A 121 32.60 -17.72 0.67
CA ARG A 121 31.99 -16.55 0.04
C ARG A 121 31.32 -16.84 -1.30
N SER A 122 31.84 -17.76 -2.10
CA SER A 122 31.26 -18.06 -3.41
C SER A 122 29.92 -18.80 -3.31
N SER A 123 29.76 -19.68 -2.32
CA SER A 123 28.52 -20.41 -2.08
C SER A 123 27.39 -19.50 -1.56
N TRP A 124 27.70 -18.60 -0.62
CA TRP A 124 26.72 -17.67 -0.06
C TRP A 124 26.31 -16.56 -1.02
N SER A 125 27.22 -16.07 -1.89
CA SER A 125 26.85 -15.11 -2.94
C SER A 125 25.89 -15.74 -3.95
N SER A 126 26.16 -16.97 -4.38
CA SER A 126 25.28 -17.69 -5.30
C SER A 126 23.89 -17.95 -4.72
N VAL A 127 23.79 -18.32 -3.43
CA VAL A 127 22.52 -18.51 -2.73
C VAL A 127 21.76 -17.18 -2.63
N ARG A 128 22.45 -16.10 -2.26
CA ARG A 128 21.86 -14.75 -2.19
C ARG A 128 21.32 -14.32 -3.55
N ASP A 129 22.10 -14.48 -4.61
CA ASP A 129 21.72 -14.10 -5.96
C ASP A 129 20.51 -14.90 -6.45
N HIS A 130 20.49 -16.21 -6.17
CA HIS A 130 19.35 -17.06 -6.47
C HIS A 130 18.07 -16.61 -5.74
N ILE A 131 18.18 -16.24 -4.47
CA ILE A 131 17.06 -15.76 -3.66
C ILE A 131 16.56 -14.43 -4.18
N THR A 132 17.47 -13.48 -4.45
CA THR A 132 17.11 -12.17 -5.00
C THR A 132 16.42 -12.31 -6.36
N ASN A 133 16.96 -13.16 -7.22
CA ASN A 133 16.39 -13.47 -8.51
C ASN A 133 14.97 -14.03 -8.36
N THR A 134 14.80 -15.06 -7.54
CA THR A 134 13.48 -15.66 -7.31
C THR A 134 12.48 -14.66 -6.75
N PHE A 135 12.90 -13.76 -5.86
CA PHE A 135 12.03 -12.71 -5.31
C PHE A 135 11.56 -11.74 -6.38
N VAL A 136 12.47 -11.22 -7.22
CA VAL A 136 12.11 -10.30 -8.30
C VAL A 136 11.15 -10.96 -9.29
N LEU A 137 11.39 -12.22 -9.66
CA LEU A 137 10.50 -12.97 -10.52
C LEU A 137 9.09 -13.11 -9.91
N ARG A 138 9.00 -13.44 -8.62
CA ARG A 138 7.73 -13.54 -7.90
C ARG A 138 6.98 -12.21 -7.83
N LEU A 139 7.70 -11.12 -7.54
CA LEU A 139 7.13 -9.79 -7.52
C LEU A 139 6.53 -9.41 -8.88
N VAL A 140 7.27 -9.63 -9.97
CA VAL A 140 6.78 -9.38 -11.33
C VAL A 140 5.57 -10.27 -11.64
N SER A 141 5.59 -11.54 -11.23
CA SER A 141 4.43 -12.44 -11.37
C SER A 141 3.20 -11.94 -10.62
N CYS A 142 3.34 -11.39 -9.41
CA CYS A 142 2.22 -10.81 -8.66
C CYS A 142 1.62 -9.59 -9.38
N VAL A 143 2.46 -8.70 -9.93
CA VAL A 143 1.97 -7.55 -10.72
C VAL A 143 1.27 -8.01 -11.99
N GLN A 144 1.80 -9.03 -12.67
CA GLN A 144 1.19 -9.60 -13.88
C GLN A 144 -0.16 -10.26 -13.56
N LEU A 145 -0.25 -11.01 -12.46
CA LEU A 145 -1.51 -11.61 -12.00
C LEU A 145 -2.55 -10.54 -11.63
N ALA A 146 -2.16 -9.51 -10.89
CA ALA A 146 -3.05 -8.38 -10.57
C ALA A 146 -3.56 -7.70 -11.85
N SER A 147 -2.70 -7.50 -12.85
CA SER A 147 -3.09 -6.96 -14.15
C SER A 147 -4.11 -7.85 -14.89
N LYS A 148 -3.97 -9.15 -14.79
CA LYS A 148 -4.95 -10.10 -15.37
C LYS A 148 -6.30 -10.04 -14.68
N LEU A 149 -6.33 -9.90 -13.35
CA LEU A 149 -7.55 -9.75 -12.56
C LEU A 149 -8.31 -8.47 -12.89
N SER A 150 -7.60 -7.37 -13.11
CA SER A 150 -8.18 -6.06 -13.43
C SER A 150 -8.49 -5.88 -14.92
N LEU A 151 -8.57 -6.96 -15.70
CA LEU A 151 -8.83 -6.95 -17.15
C LEU A 151 -7.77 -6.19 -17.98
N HIS A 152 -6.62 -5.91 -17.42
CA HIS A 152 -5.48 -5.30 -18.12
C HIS A 152 -4.52 -6.34 -18.74
N TYR A 153 -5.01 -7.55 -18.99
CA TYR A 153 -4.21 -8.67 -19.52
C TYR A 153 -3.49 -8.37 -20.82
N SER A 154 -4.02 -7.44 -21.62
CA SER A 154 -3.37 -7.02 -22.87
C SER A 154 -2.19 -6.08 -22.65
N ARG A 155 -2.06 -5.46 -21.49
CA ARG A 155 -0.97 -4.50 -21.18
C ARG A 155 0.27 -5.19 -20.63
N VAL A 156 0.09 -6.21 -19.80
CA VAL A 156 1.19 -6.96 -19.18
C VAL A 156 1.20 -8.39 -19.73
N THR A 157 1.71 -8.53 -20.94
CA THR A 157 1.96 -9.85 -21.54
C THR A 157 3.21 -10.48 -20.94
N SER A 158 3.39 -11.79 -21.13
CA SER A 158 4.64 -12.47 -20.72
C SER A 158 5.87 -11.85 -21.39
N ASP A 159 5.76 -11.41 -22.65
CA ASP A 159 6.86 -10.78 -23.37
C ASP A 159 7.21 -9.40 -22.76
N THR A 160 6.19 -8.62 -22.36
CA THR A 160 6.39 -7.34 -21.64
C THR A 160 7.11 -7.55 -20.32
N ALA A 161 6.71 -8.57 -19.53
CA ALA A 161 7.33 -8.92 -18.26
C ALA A 161 8.78 -9.40 -18.45
N LEU A 162 9.03 -10.27 -19.42
CA LEU A 162 10.38 -10.76 -19.74
C LEU A 162 11.31 -9.65 -20.23
N THR A 163 10.83 -8.76 -21.10
CA THR A 163 11.60 -7.59 -21.56
C THR A 163 11.98 -6.70 -20.39
N PHE A 164 11.06 -6.51 -19.43
CA PHE A 164 11.35 -5.76 -18.22
C PHE A 164 12.42 -6.46 -17.36
N LEU A 165 12.28 -7.76 -17.10
CA LEU A 165 13.27 -8.55 -16.34
C LEU A 165 14.65 -8.49 -16.99
N GLN A 166 14.71 -8.59 -18.32
CA GLN A 166 15.96 -8.45 -19.07
C GLN A 166 16.59 -7.05 -18.91
N SER A 167 15.78 -5.99 -18.84
CA SER A 167 16.28 -4.63 -18.57
C SER A 167 16.94 -4.49 -17.20
N LEU A 168 16.55 -5.33 -16.25
CA LEU A 168 17.15 -5.45 -14.91
C LEU A 168 18.29 -6.47 -14.86
N LYS A 169 18.74 -6.99 -16.01
CA LYS A 169 19.79 -8.01 -16.16
C LYS A 169 19.41 -9.40 -15.63
N TYR A 170 18.13 -9.68 -15.51
CA TYR A 170 17.61 -11.01 -15.21
C TYR A 170 17.25 -11.73 -16.51
N SER A 171 17.74 -12.95 -16.68
CA SER A 171 17.44 -13.78 -17.85
C SER A 171 16.54 -14.92 -17.45
N TYR A 172 15.25 -14.81 -17.80
CA TYR A 172 14.24 -15.85 -17.58
C TYR A 172 13.59 -16.25 -18.90
N THR A 173 13.21 -17.52 -18.96
CA THR A 173 12.39 -18.06 -20.04
C THR A 173 10.89 -17.78 -19.77
N LYS A 174 10.09 -17.84 -20.82
CA LYS A 174 8.63 -17.75 -20.68
C LYS A 174 8.08 -18.86 -19.78
N GLN A 175 8.68 -20.04 -19.84
CA GLN A 175 8.30 -21.18 -19.01
C GLN A 175 8.51 -20.89 -17.53
N GLU A 176 9.68 -20.36 -17.14
CA GLU A 176 9.98 -20.00 -15.74
C GLU A 176 9.04 -18.91 -15.20
N LEU A 177 8.67 -17.91 -16.04
CA LEU A 177 7.70 -16.90 -15.68
C LEU A 177 6.31 -17.52 -15.42
N LEU A 178 5.83 -18.41 -16.29
CA LEU A 178 4.55 -19.10 -16.12
C LEU A 178 4.56 -20.03 -14.90
N GLU A 179 5.66 -20.74 -14.65
CA GLU A 179 5.83 -21.57 -13.46
C GLU A 179 5.83 -20.70 -12.19
N SER A 180 6.41 -19.49 -12.25
CA SER A 180 6.35 -18.54 -11.15
C SER A 180 4.93 -18.07 -10.88
N GLU A 181 4.15 -17.71 -11.91
CA GLU A 181 2.74 -17.36 -11.75
C GLU A 181 1.92 -18.51 -11.16
N LEU A 182 2.10 -19.73 -11.69
CA LEU A 182 1.42 -20.92 -11.19
C LEU A 182 1.78 -21.20 -9.73
N ALA A 183 3.04 -21.00 -9.35
CA ALA A 183 3.44 -21.17 -7.97
C ALA A 183 2.81 -20.12 -7.04
N VAL A 184 2.61 -18.86 -7.48
CA VAL A 184 1.83 -17.86 -6.73
C VAL A 184 0.39 -18.35 -6.54
N LEU A 185 -0.27 -18.77 -7.62
CA LEU A 185 -1.64 -19.26 -7.59
C LEU A 185 -1.81 -20.46 -6.65
N ASN A 186 -0.93 -21.46 -6.76
CA ASN A 186 -0.96 -22.65 -5.90
C ASN A 186 -0.72 -22.30 -4.42
N THR A 187 0.24 -21.40 -4.13
CA THR A 187 0.54 -20.97 -2.77
C THR A 187 -0.64 -20.26 -2.11
N LEU A 188 -1.41 -19.50 -2.89
CA LEU A 188 -2.60 -18.80 -2.44
C LEU A 188 -3.89 -19.62 -2.58
N HIS A 189 -3.77 -20.91 -2.93
CA HIS A 189 -4.91 -21.78 -3.18
C HIS A 189 -5.93 -21.17 -4.15
N PHE A 190 -5.45 -20.41 -5.15
CA PHE A 190 -6.25 -19.65 -6.13
C PHE A 190 -7.12 -18.54 -5.53
N HIS A 191 -7.02 -18.26 -4.24
CA HIS A 191 -7.72 -17.14 -3.60
C HIS A 191 -6.96 -15.84 -3.83
N ILE A 192 -6.97 -15.34 -5.05
CA ILE A 192 -6.22 -14.16 -5.48
C ILE A 192 -7.07 -12.89 -5.54
N ASN A 193 -8.40 -13.03 -5.57
CA ASN A 193 -9.29 -11.87 -5.52
C ASN A 193 -9.52 -11.49 -4.05
N VAL A 194 -8.87 -10.41 -3.61
CA VAL A 194 -9.00 -9.87 -2.26
C VAL A 194 -9.37 -8.41 -2.33
N SER A 195 -10.16 -7.95 -1.39
CA SER A 195 -10.48 -6.54 -1.26
C SER A 195 -9.24 -5.75 -0.84
N THR A 196 -8.97 -4.68 -1.57
CA THR A 196 -7.87 -3.77 -1.25
C THR A 196 -8.37 -2.60 -0.41
N PRO A 197 -7.53 -1.88 0.32
CA PRO A 197 -7.96 -0.70 1.08
C PRO A 197 -8.72 0.35 0.26
N LEU A 198 -8.48 0.41 -1.07
CA LEU A 198 -9.22 1.31 -1.94
C LEU A 198 -10.72 0.93 -2.02
N ALA A 199 -11.05 -0.36 -2.06
CA ALA A 199 -12.45 -0.79 -2.06
C ALA A 199 -13.20 -0.33 -0.80
N TYR A 200 -12.53 -0.35 0.36
CA TYR A 200 -13.09 0.19 1.62
C TYR A 200 -13.29 1.70 1.54
N VAL A 201 -12.33 2.44 1.00
CA VAL A 201 -12.44 3.90 0.79
C VAL A 201 -13.63 4.21 -0.12
N GLU A 202 -13.72 3.56 -1.27
CA GLU A 202 -14.78 3.80 -2.26
C GLU A 202 -16.17 3.50 -1.70
N LEU A 203 -16.33 2.36 -1.03
CA LEU A 203 -17.60 2.01 -0.40
C LEU A 203 -18.01 3.00 0.69
N LEU A 204 -17.09 3.37 1.60
CA LEU A 204 -17.38 4.32 2.67
C LEU A 204 -17.74 5.71 2.13
N LEU A 205 -17.11 6.14 1.04
CA LEU A 205 -17.49 7.39 0.36
C LEU A 205 -18.91 7.32 -0.23
N GLU A 206 -19.30 6.19 -0.82
CA GLU A 206 -20.67 5.98 -1.30
C GLU A 206 -21.69 6.02 -0.14
N VAL A 207 -21.40 5.36 0.99
CA VAL A 207 -22.26 5.36 2.18
C VAL A 207 -22.39 6.79 2.75
N LEU A 208 -21.29 7.55 2.84
CA LEU A 208 -21.33 8.95 3.29
C LEU A 208 -22.19 9.81 2.37
N GLY A 209 -22.06 9.64 1.06
CA GLY A 209 -22.88 10.35 0.07
C GLY A 209 -24.38 10.02 0.21
N TYR A 210 -24.70 8.73 0.41
CA TYR A 210 -26.07 8.28 0.65
C TYR A 210 -26.66 8.87 1.96
N ASN A 211 -25.86 9.00 3.00
CA ASN A 211 -26.26 9.61 4.28
C ASN A 211 -26.35 11.14 4.23
N GLY A 212 -26.28 11.74 3.04
CA GLY A 212 -26.46 13.17 2.85
C GLY A 212 -25.27 14.04 3.19
N CYS A 213 -24.07 13.49 3.34
CA CYS A 213 -22.85 14.27 3.45
C CYS A 213 -22.56 14.96 2.12
N LEU A 214 -22.78 16.28 2.07
CA LEU A 214 -22.55 17.10 0.86
C LEU A 214 -21.05 17.36 0.65
N LEU A 215 -20.34 16.32 0.22
CA LEU A 215 -18.90 16.38 -0.06
C LEU A 215 -18.64 16.45 -1.58
N PRO A 216 -17.57 17.12 -2.01
CA PRO A 216 -17.18 17.15 -3.41
C PRO A 216 -16.65 15.78 -3.85
N ALA A 217 -17.52 14.93 -4.42
CA ALA A 217 -17.25 13.51 -4.66
C ALA A 217 -15.94 13.25 -5.43
N LYS A 218 -15.79 13.84 -6.62
CA LYS A 218 -14.62 13.59 -7.48
C LYS A 218 -13.30 14.11 -6.89
N PRO A 219 -13.20 15.37 -6.40
CA PRO A 219 -11.98 15.85 -5.74
C PRO A 219 -11.63 15.06 -4.48
N LEU A 220 -12.61 14.70 -3.67
CA LEU A 220 -12.38 13.93 -2.45
C LEU A 220 -11.88 12.52 -2.77
N HIS A 221 -12.51 11.81 -3.71
CA HIS A 221 -12.02 10.50 -4.14
C HIS A 221 -10.57 10.56 -4.66
N GLN A 222 -10.26 11.55 -5.54
CA GLN A 222 -8.90 11.72 -6.05
C GLN A 222 -7.89 11.97 -4.94
N LEU A 223 -8.24 12.82 -3.95
CA LEU A 223 -7.38 13.07 -2.81
C LEU A 223 -7.24 11.83 -1.94
N CYS A 224 -8.31 11.08 -1.68
CA CYS A 224 -8.22 9.82 -0.92
C CYS A 224 -7.30 8.80 -1.59
N VAL A 225 -7.33 8.68 -2.91
CA VAL A 225 -6.38 7.81 -3.66
C VAL A 225 -4.94 8.29 -3.46
N GLN A 226 -4.68 9.60 -3.55
CA GLN A 226 -3.34 10.15 -3.33
C GLN A 226 -2.87 9.96 -1.88
N LEU A 227 -3.76 10.14 -0.91
CA LEU A 227 -3.48 9.89 0.50
C LEU A 227 -3.23 8.41 0.78
N LEU A 228 -3.94 7.52 0.11
CA LEU A 228 -3.73 6.09 0.22
C LEU A 228 -2.35 5.70 -0.32
N ASP A 229 -1.94 6.22 -1.48
CA ASP A 229 -0.58 6.07 -1.99
C ASP A 229 0.46 6.58 -1.01
N PHE A 230 0.23 7.75 -0.46
CA PHE A 230 1.12 8.35 0.53
C PHE A 230 1.24 7.47 1.78
N CYS A 231 0.11 6.92 2.27
CA CYS A 231 0.12 6.00 3.41
C CYS A 231 0.91 4.72 3.11
N TYR A 232 0.78 4.14 1.92
CA TYR A 232 1.58 2.99 1.52
C TYR A 232 3.08 3.30 1.45
N LEU A 233 3.46 4.45 0.88
CA LEU A 233 4.85 4.85 0.69
C LEU A 233 5.53 5.36 1.98
N THR A 234 4.75 5.82 2.96
CA THR A 234 5.27 6.35 4.24
C THR A 234 4.77 5.55 5.44
N ARG A 235 4.31 4.32 5.20
CA ARG A 235 3.67 3.42 6.15
C ARG A 235 4.42 3.34 7.49
N GLU A 236 5.71 3.06 7.45
CA GLU A 236 6.53 2.88 8.65
C GLU A 236 6.49 4.11 9.56
N THR A 237 6.64 5.31 8.98
CA THR A 237 6.66 6.55 9.75
C THR A 237 5.30 6.90 10.35
N ILE A 238 4.20 6.68 9.59
CA ILE A 238 2.84 6.94 10.07
C ILE A 238 2.51 6.02 11.24
N TYR A 239 2.72 4.71 11.09
CA TYR A 239 2.39 3.74 12.12
C TYR A 239 3.35 3.79 13.32
N ASP A 240 4.61 4.20 13.15
CA ASP A 240 5.51 4.50 14.27
C ASP A 240 5.01 5.72 15.08
N THR A 241 4.49 6.74 14.42
CA THR A 241 3.86 7.88 15.08
C THR A 241 2.63 7.45 15.87
N LEU A 242 1.74 6.64 15.26
CA LEU A 242 0.55 6.11 15.93
C LEU A 242 0.91 5.27 17.16
N LEU A 243 1.88 4.38 17.02
CA LEU A 243 2.35 3.54 18.12
C LEU A 243 2.88 4.39 19.29
N LYS A 244 3.68 5.39 19.00
CA LYS A 244 4.21 6.30 20.03
C LYS A 244 3.12 7.11 20.71
N THR A 245 2.12 7.57 19.97
CA THR A 245 0.96 8.27 20.53
C THR A 245 0.13 7.36 21.43
N ALA A 246 -0.11 6.12 21.01
CA ALA A 246 -0.95 5.17 21.75
C ALA A 246 -0.31 4.67 23.08
N ILE A 247 1.02 4.71 23.19
CA ILE A 247 1.74 4.12 24.32
C ILE A 247 2.22 5.19 25.32
N ASP A 248 2.16 6.45 24.95
CA ASP A 248 2.75 7.56 25.72
C ASP A 248 4.23 7.30 26.12
N ASN A 249 4.92 6.49 25.32
CA ASN A 249 6.29 6.04 25.57
C ASN A 249 7.09 6.00 24.26
N SER A 250 8.32 6.49 24.31
CA SER A 250 9.22 6.51 23.14
C SER A 250 9.80 5.14 22.76
N THR A 251 9.75 4.15 23.67
CA THR A 251 10.32 2.81 23.47
C THR A 251 9.30 1.70 23.73
N PRO A 252 8.50 1.30 22.72
CA PRO A 252 7.50 0.25 22.85
C PRO A 252 8.15 -1.11 23.13
N SER A 253 7.50 -1.92 23.98
CA SER A 253 7.89 -3.30 24.23
C SER A 253 7.59 -4.19 23.01
N LYS A 254 8.27 -5.34 22.90
CA LYS A 254 8.00 -6.31 21.83
C LYS A 254 6.53 -6.79 21.80
N LEU A 255 5.91 -6.92 22.95
CA LEU A 255 4.49 -7.32 23.07
C LEU A 255 3.56 -6.22 22.54
N GLN A 256 3.87 -4.95 22.82
CA GLN A 256 3.10 -3.81 22.30
C GLN A 256 3.24 -3.72 20.79
N ILE A 257 4.45 -3.90 20.25
CA ILE A 257 4.68 -3.95 18.80
C ILE A 257 3.87 -5.09 18.16
N ALA A 258 3.87 -6.28 18.76
CA ALA A 258 3.11 -7.42 18.25
C ALA A 258 1.59 -7.17 18.27
N LYS A 259 1.06 -6.59 19.35
CA LYS A 259 -0.36 -6.23 19.43
C LYS A 259 -0.73 -5.10 18.45
N PHE A 260 0.20 -4.20 18.14
CA PHE A 260 -0.03 -3.11 17.19
C PHE A 260 -0.06 -3.57 15.74
N LEU A 261 0.30 -4.84 15.48
CA LEU A 261 0.26 -5.40 14.13
C LEU A 261 -1.15 -5.38 13.54
N THR A 262 -2.18 -5.67 14.35
CA THR A 262 -3.57 -5.59 13.92
C THR A 262 -3.95 -4.17 13.47
N VAL A 263 -3.46 -3.15 14.16
CA VAL A 263 -3.68 -1.74 13.76
C VAL A 263 -3.01 -1.42 12.42
N LYS A 264 -1.83 -2.00 12.17
CA LYS A 264 -1.10 -1.81 10.91
C LYS A 264 -1.78 -2.46 9.71
N GLU A 265 -2.45 -3.58 9.93
CA GLU A 265 -3.07 -4.39 8.86
C GLU A 265 -4.59 -4.18 8.76
N ASP A 266 -5.16 -3.26 9.54
CA ASP A 266 -6.57 -2.93 9.52
C ASP A 266 -6.91 -2.02 8.33
N PHE A 267 -7.53 -2.61 7.30
CA PHE A 267 -7.94 -1.90 6.10
C PHE A 267 -9.11 -0.93 6.35
N MET A 268 -9.99 -1.28 7.28
CA MET A 268 -11.11 -0.40 7.65
C MET A 268 -10.58 0.87 8.35
N LEU A 269 -9.66 0.71 9.31
CA LEU A 269 -9.02 1.85 9.99
C LEU A 269 -8.23 2.72 9.01
N LEU A 270 -7.49 2.11 8.09
CA LEU A 270 -6.77 2.84 7.04
C LEU A 270 -7.74 3.66 6.17
N ALA A 271 -8.86 3.06 5.76
CA ALA A 271 -9.84 3.72 4.92
C ALA A 271 -10.50 4.92 5.63
N VAL A 272 -10.98 4.74 6.87
CA VAL A 272 -11.60 5.85 7.63
C VAL A 272 -10.60 6.97 7.92
N GLY A 273 -9.34 6.63 8.21
CA GLY A 273 -8.28 7.61 8.43
C GLY A 273 -7.95 8.41 7.18
N VAL A 274 -7.88 7.75 6.01
CA VAL A 274 -7.67 8.41 4.70
C VAL A 274 -8.82 9.33 4.36
N ILE A 275 -10.08 8.89 4.51
CA ILE A 275 -11.27 9.71 4.23
C ILE A 275 -11.31 10.92 5.17
N SER A 276 -11.15 10.70 6.48
CA SER A 276 -11.13 11.78 7.48
C SER A 276 -10.04 12.81 7.17
N THR A 277 -8.83 12.36 6.82
CA THR A 277 -7.75 13.27 6.39
C THR A 277 -8.12 14.04 5.12
N GLY A 278 -8.70 13.38 4.13
CA GLY A 278 -9.14 14.01 2.89
C GLY A 278 -10.21 15.11 3.12
N VAL A 279 -11.18 14.82 3.98
CA VAL A 279 -12.21 15.79 4.36
C VAL A 279 -11.61 16.95 5.15
N PHE A 280 -10.70 16.70 6.09
CA PHE A 280 -9.99 17.74 6.82
C PHE A 280 -9.27 18.74 5.88
N ILE A 281 -8.66 18.22 4.82
CA ILE A 281 -7.94 19.06 3.84
C ILE A 281 -8.89 19.82 2.90
N LEU A 282 -9.94 19.16 2.38
CA LEU A 282 -10.83 19.76 1.37
C LEU A 282 -12.02 20.53 1.92
N SER A 283 -12.56 20.08 3.05
CA SER A 283 -13.82 20.58 3.61
C SER A 283 -13.80 20.55 5.14
N PRO A 284 -12.89 21.30 5.80
CA PRO A 284 -12.70 21.22 7.25
C PRO A 284 -13.98 21.50 8.06
N GLY A 285 -14.92 22.29 7.52
CA GLY A 285 -16.21 22.56 8.18
C GLY A 285 -17.14 21.35 8.29
N HIS A 286 -16.91 20.27 7.51
CA HIS A 286 -17.70 19.04 7.58
C HIS A 286 -16.96 17.91 8.30
N TRP A 287 -15.75 18.16 8.77
CA TRP A 287 -14.85 17.13 9.27
C TRP A 287 -15.40 16.39 10.49
N GLU A 288 -15.85 17.10 11.52
CA GLU A 288 -16.44 16.51 12.74
C GLU A 288 -17.65 15.64 12.41
N GLN A 289 -18.56 16.15 11.58
CA GLN A 289 -19.73 15.41 11.13
C GLN A 289 -19.35 14.12 10.40
N VAL A 290 -18.34 14.16 9.53
CA VAL A 290 -17.89 12.98 8.81
C VAL A 290 -17.23 11.97 9.74
N VAL A 291 -16.44 12.40 10.72
CA VAL A 291 -15.85 11.51 11.74
C VAL A 291 -16.94 10.79 12.53
N GLU A 292 -18.01 11.49 12.93
CA GLU A 292 -19.16 10.88 13.62
C GLU A 292 -19.89 9.87 12.74
N HIS A 293 -20.13 10.20 11.46
CA HIS A 293 -20.74 9.26 10.51
C HIS A 293 -19.86 8.01 10.31
N LEU A 294 -18.55 8.18 10.12
CA LEU A 294 -17.62 7.06 10.00
C LEU A 294 -17.62 6.19 11.25
N ASN A 295 -17.67 6.77 12.44
CA ASN A 295 -17.83 6.01 13.69
C ASN A 295 -19.14 5.21 13.72
N CYS A 296 -20.27 5.83 13.35
CA CYS A 296 -21.55 5.13 13.29
C CYS A 296 -21.56 3.97 12.28
N ILE A 297 -20.90 4.14 11.13
CA ILE A 297 -20.86 3.13 10.06
C ILE A 297 -19.93 1.96 10.44
N THR A 298 -18.75 2.25 11.00
CA THR A 298 -17.67 1.26 11.15
C THR A 298 -17.45 0.78 12.57
N GLY A 299 -18.01 1.48 13.58
CA GLY A 299 -17.73 1.24 14.99
C GLY A 299 -16.33 1.68 15.44
N ILE A 300 -15.49 2.20 14.54
CA ILE A 300 -14.16 2.72 14.90
C ILE A 300 -14.33 4.03 15.66
N THR A 301 -13.69 4.13 16.83
CA THR A 301 -13.87 5.29 17.71
C THR A 301 -13.40 6.59 17.05
N PRO A 302 -14.07 7.73 17.28
CA PRO A 302 -13.64 9.02 16.78
C PRO A 302 -12.19 9.33 17.15
N GLN A 303 -11.76 8.97 18.35
CA GLN A 303 -10.38 9.13 18.80
C GLN A 303 -9.38 8.42 17.89
N SER A 304 -9.62 7.16 17.55
CA SER A 304 -8.74 6.38 16.64
C SER A 304 -8.68 6.99 15.24
N ILE A 305 -9.84 7.49 14.73
CA ILE A 305 -9.90 8.17 13.42
C ILE A 305 -9.07 9.46 13.45
N LEU A 306 -9.22 10.26 14.50
CA LEU A 306 -8.50 11.53 14.69
C LEU A 306 -6.99 11.31 14.83
N GLU A 307 -6.56 10.33 15.63
CA GLU A 307 -5.15 9.98 15.81
C GLU A 307 -4.51 9.56 14.48
N PHE A 308 -5.22 8.75 13.69
CA PHE A 308 -4.73 8.35 12.37
C PHE A 308 -4.60 9.56 11.43
N SER A 309 -5.63 10.38 11.33
CA SER A 309 -5.64 11.60 10.51
C SER A 309 -4.52 12.55 10.92
N TYR A 310 -4.32 12.74 12.22
CA TYR A 310 -3.23 13.57 12.74
C TYR A 310 -1.84 13.02 12.35
N ALA A 311 -1.63 11.70 12.44
CA ALA A 311 -0.36 11.08 12.05
C ALA A 311 -0.06 11.30 10.56
N VAL A 312 -1.09 11.18 9.70
CA VAL A 312 -0.95 11.43 8.25
C VAL A 312 -0.64 12.89 7.97
N VAL A 313 -1.43 13.83 8.52
CA VAL A 313 -1.22 15.28 8.33
C VAL A 313 0.16 15.71 8.82
N ARG A 314 0.57 15.26 10.02
CA ARG A 314 1.90 15.53 10.58
C ARG A 314 3.01 15.07 9.65
N ARG A 315 2.84 13.91 9.01
CA ARG A 315 3.82 13.38 8.05
C ARG A 315 3.86 14.23 6.78
N ILE A 316 2.72 14.68 6.27
CA ILE A 316 2.63 15.58 5.10
C ILE A 316 3.37 16.89 5.39
N VAL A 317 3.05 17.55 6.50
CA VAL A 317 3.66 18.83 6.88
C VAL A 317 5.16 18.67 7.14
N GLY A 318 5.58 17.62 7.85
CA GLY A 318 7.00 17.34 8.11
C GLY A 318 7.80 17.01 6.84
N SER A 319 7.15 16.57 5.77
CA SER A 319 7.81 16.33 4.47
C SER A 319 8.00 17.62 3.65
N THR A 320 7.26 18.69 3.96
CA THR A 320 7.29 19.96 3.25
C THR A 320 8.25 20.99 3.87
N THR A 321 8.73 20.76 5.11
CA THR A 321 9.76 21.62 5.71
C THR A 321 11.14 21.26 5.15
N PRO A 322 11.83 22.17 4.43
CA PRO A 322 13.22 21.93 4.04
C PRO A 322 14.06 21.76 5.31
N GLU A 323 14.91 20.74 5.35
CA GLU A 323 15.96 20.66 6.36
C GLU A 323 16.76 21.96 6.29
N GLN A 324 16.56 22.85 7.25
CA GLN A 324 17.45 24.00 7.45
C GLN A 324 18.84 23.41 7.70
N HIS A 325 19.73 23.61 6.75
CA HIS A 325 21.16 23.39 6.87
C HIS A 325 21.65 23.98 8.22
N ARG A 326 21.80 23.10 9.21
CA ARG A 326 22.64 23.40 10.36
C ARG A 326 24.08 23.33 9.89
N GLY A 327 24.73 24.48 9.82
CA GLY A 327 26.18 24.51 9.92
C GLY A 327 26.94 25.18 8.79
N THR A 328 26.85 26.47 8.68
CA THR A 328 28.04 27.27 8.34
C THR A 328 28.55 27.90 9.63
N LYS A 329 29.52 27.23 10.25
CA LYS A 329 30.44 27.92 11.19
C LYS A 329 31.16 28.95 10.36
N SER A 330 30.98 30.22 10.70
CA SER A 330 31.76 31.32 10.17
C SER A 330 33.23 31.13 10.57
N PRO A 331 34.18 31.41 9.66
CA PRO A 331 35.62 31.35 9.97
C PRO A 331 36.11 32.71 10.43
N GLU A 332 35.75 33.13 11.64
CA GLU A 332 36.34 34.30 12.33
C GLU A 332 36.52 33.91 13.77
N ASP A 333 37.72 33.42 14.09
CA ASP A 333 38.42 33.59 15.38
C ASP A 333 39.71 32.74 15.32
N ARG A 334 40.64 33.23 14.48
CA ARG A 334 42.06 32.90 14.62
C ARG A 334 42.82 34.22 14.81
N ILE A 335 42.93 34.68 16.07
CA ILE A 335 43.92 35.65 16.48
C ILE A 335 45.09 34.87 17.10
N PRO A 336 46.31 34.97 16.56
CA PRO A 336 47.50 34.37 17.19
C PRO A 336 47.97 35.22 18.36
N PRO A 337 48.57 34.65 19.42
CA PRO A 337 49.13 35.41 20.54
C PRO A 337 50.42 36.11 20.11
N GLN A 338 50.45 37.43 20.27
CA GLN A 338 51.71 38.22 20.28
C GLN A 338 52.35 38.13 21.68
N LYS A 339 53.64 37.87 21.65
CA LYS A 339 54.70 37.91 22.62
C LYS A 339 54.39 38.50 24.01
#